data_8ec03c3883e20032202319973719c192
#
_entry.id   8ec03c3883e20032202319973719c192
#
_cell.length_a   1.000
_cell.length_b   1.000
_cell.length_c   1.000
_cell.angle_alpha   90.00
_cell.angle_beta   90.00
_cell.angle_gamma   90.00
#
_symmetry.space_group_name_H-M   'P 1'
#
loop_
_entity.id
_entity.type
_entity.pdbx_description
1 polymer ?
#
loop_
_entity_poly.entity_id
_entity_poly.type
_entity_poly.pdbx_seq_one_letter_code
_entity_poly.pdbx_strand_id
1 'polypeptide(L)'
;MAEPGYLAVFGHEELRERFARAAALGRLPQSLLLHGPHGVGKQRLALWTAAALNCSDEGAGPCGTCRSCRLSARLEHPDINWFFPLPRPKRASGAQQLRQKLEDLRAAALEERRANPLYLDEEEGATGIYVGAVHTMRRLAQKSPAMGPAKVLIIGRAEALTPGLGSPEAANALLKLLEEPP
;
A
#
# COMPACT_ATOMS: atom_id res chain seq x y z
N MET A 1 6.67 -22.82 -8.59
CA MET A 1 7.20 -22.51 -7.24
C MET A 1 6.28 -21.49 -6.62
N ALA A 2 5.84 -21.70 -5.39
CA ALA A 2 4.94 -20.74 -4.72
C ALA A 2 5.68 -19.41 -4.51
N GLU A 3 5.05 -18.31 -4.91
CA GLU A 3 5.53 -16.97 -4.62
C GLU A 3 5.56 -16.78 -3.10
N PRO A 4 6.69 -16.43 -2.51
CA PRO A 4 6.78 -16.35 -1.05
C PRO A 4 6.03 -15.13 -0.49
N GLY A 5 5.40 -15.31 0.67
CA GLY A 5 4.86 -14.24 1.48
C GLY A 5 3.69 -13.47 0.85
N TYR A 6 3.79 -12.14 0.84
CA TYR A 6 2.72 -11.24 0.40
C TYR A 6 2.49 -11.20 -1.12
N LEU A 7 3.35 -11.79 -1.93
CA LEU A 7 3.19 -11.88 -3.39
C LEU A 7 2.35 -13.09 -3.83
N ALA A 8 2.02 -14.01 -2.92
CA ALA A 8 1.11 -15.12 -3.24
C ALA A 8 -0.32 -14.58 -3.43
N VAL A 9 -0.79 -14.56 -4.66
CA VAL A 9 -2.16 -14.21 -5.04
C VAL A 9 -2.81 -15.44 -5.64
N PHE A 10 -3.89 -15.90 -5.01
CA PHE A 10 -4.68 -17.04 -5.49
C PHE A 10 -5.87 -16.53 -6.30
N GLY A 11 -6.08 -17.11 -7.47
CA GLY A 11 -7.10 -16.63 -8.40
C GLY A 11 -6.73 -15.30 -9.09
N HIS A 12 -7.71 -14.68 -9.70
CA HIS A 12 -7.56 -13.42 -10.45
C HIS A 12 -6.53 -13.46 -11.59
N GLU A 13 -6.32 -14.61 -12.21
CA GLU A 13 -5.33 -14.85 -13.27
C GLU A 13 -5.45 -13.81 -14.38
N GLU A 14 -6.65 -13.59 -14.90
CA GLU A 14 -6.91 -12.62 -15.95
C GLU A 14 -6.52 -11.19 -15.54
N LEU A 15 -6.84 -10.78 -14.30
CA LEU A 15 -6.47 -9.45 -13.77
C LEU A 15 -4.95 -9.34 -13.59
N ARG A 16 -4.30 -10.38 -13.08
CA ARG A 16 -2.84 -10.42 -12.92
C ARG A 16 -2.14 -10.29 -14.27
N GLU A 17 -2.57 -11.04 -15.27
CA GLU A 17 -2.03 -10.94 -16.64
C GLU A 17 -2.21 -9.55 -17.24
N ARG A 18 -3.41 -8.96 -17.09
CA ARG A 18 -3.69 -7.59 -17.56
C ARG A 18 -2.80 -6.57 -16.87
N PHE A 19 -2.64 -6.66 -15.56
CA PHE A 19 -1.80 -5.72 -14.80
C PHE A 19 -0.32 -5.91 -15.09
N ALA A 20 0.16 -7.15 -15.19
CA ALA A 20 1.54 -7.44 -15.58
C ALA A 20 1.85 -6.87 -16.97
N ARG A 21 0.99 -7.11 -17.93
CA ARG A 21 1.14 -6.58 -19.30
C ARG A 21 1.11 -5.06 -19.32
N ALA A 22 0.20 -4.44 -18.57
CA ALA A 22 0.13 -2.98 -18.47
C ALA A 22 1.36 -2.39 -17.77
N ALA A 23 1.89 -3.06 -16.74
CA ALA A 23 3.11 -2.67 -16.05
C ALA A 23 4.33 -2.73 -16.99
N ALA A 24 4.52 -3.84 -17.70
CA ALA A 24 5.62 -4.03 -18.66
C ALA A 24 5.60 -3.00 -19.81
N LEU A 25 4.41 -2.55 -20.21
CA LEU A 25 4.22 -1.55 -21.27
C LEU A 25 4.25 -0.09 -20.75
N GLY A 26 4.41 0.13 -19.44
CA GLY A 26 4.31 1.47 -18.84
C GLY A 26 2.92 2.11 -18.99
N ARG A 27 1.86 1.29 -19.10
CA ARG A 27 0.48 1.73 -19.36
C ARG A 27 -0.46 1.59 -18.16
N LEU A 28 0.07 1.29 -16.98
CA LEU A 28 -0.75 1.34 -15.77
C LEU A 28 -1.16 2.80 -15.51
N PRO A 29 -2.45 3.04 -15.18
CA PRO A 29 -2.88 4.38 -14.81
C PRO A 29 -2.17 4.83 -13.53
N GLN A 30 -1.98 6.13 -13.36
CA GLN A 30 -1.36 6.71 -12.19
C GLN A 30 -2.13 6.40 -10.90
N SER A 31 -3.45 6.32 -10.99
CA SER A 31 -4.32 5.93 -9.88
C SER A 31 -5.18 4.74 -10.29
N LEU A 32 -5.23 3.72 -9.43
CA LEU A 32 -5.97 2.49 -9.65
C LEU A 32 -6.86 2.20 -8.44
N LEU A 33 -8.17 2.08 -8.66
CA LEU A 33 -9.12 1.68 -7.63
C LEU A 33 -9.47 0.19 -7.77
N LEU A 34 -9.13 -0.60 -6.75
CA LEU A 34 -9.55 -1.99 -6.63
C LEU A 34 -10.77 -2.09 -5.72
N HIS A 35 -11.93 -2.43 -6.26
CA HIS A 35 -13.16 -2.62 -5.50
C HIS A 35 -13.68 -4.05 -5.63
N GLY A 36 -14.54 -4.47 -4.71
CA GLY A 36 -15.12 -5.81 -4.70
C GLY A 36 -15.39 -6.30 -3.27
N PRO A 37 -15.93 -7.51 -3.08
CA PRO A 37 -16.27 -8.07 -1.78
C PRO A 37 -15.10 -8.10 -0.80
N HIS A 38 -15.42 -8.09 0.51
CA HIS A 38 -14.41 -8.29 1.55
C HIS A 38 -13.73 -9.66 1.37
N GLY A 39 -12.44 -9.75 1.70
CA GLY A 39 -11.70 -11.02 1.63
C GLY A 39 -11.24 -11.46 0.24
N VAL A 40 -11.68 -10.83 -0.86
CA VAL A 40 -11.37 -11.26 -2.24
C VAL A 40 -9.90 -11.06 -2.67
N GLY A 41 -9.02 -10.56 -1.79
CA GLY A 41 -7.60 -10.42 -2.10
C GLY A 41 -7.15 -9.10 -2.72
N LYS A 42 -8.00 -8.04 -2.69
CA LYS A 42 -7.68 -6.71 -3.29
C LYS A 42 -6.31 -6.17 -2.86
N GLN A 43 -6.01 -6.20 -1.58
CA GLN A 43 -4.74 -5.66 -1.05
C GLN A 43 -3.55 -6.51 -1.51
N ARG A 44 -3.70 -7.83 -1.58
CA ARG A 44 -2.70 -8.74 -2.13
C ARG A 44 -2.43 -8.46 -3.60
N LEU A 45 -3.48 -8.27 -4.39
CA LEU A 45 -3.36 -7.92 -5.80
C LEU A 45 -2.66 -6.56 -5.98
N ALA A 46 -2.95 -5.58 -5.12
CA ALA A 46 -2.25 -4.29 -5.13
C ALA A 46 -0.76 -4.43 -4.84
N LEU A 47 -0.38 -5.20 -3.81
CA LEU A 47 1.02 -5.49 -3.46
C LEU A 47 1.74 -6.26 -4.58
N TRP A 48 1.07 -7.25 -5.16
CA TRP A 48 1.57 -8.01 -6.30
C TRP A 48 1.83 -7.10 -7.52
N THR A 49 0.88 -6.23 -7.84
CA THR A 49 1.00 -5.26 -8.95
C THR A 49 2.15 -4.28 -8.71
N ALA A 50 2.30 -3.79 -7.47
CA ALA A 50 3.41 -2.91 -7.09
C ALA A 50 4.76 -3.61 -7.22
N ALA A 51 4.83 -4.90 -6.88
CA ALA A 51 6.03 -5.70 -7.06
C ALA A 51 6.32 -5.97 -8.54
N ALA A 52 5.29 -6.21 -9.37
CA ALA A 52 5.44 -6.36 -10.82
C ALA A 52 6.02 -5.09 -11.47
N LEU A 53 5.52 -3.90 -11.08
CA LEU A 53 6.03 -2.61 -11.54
C LEU A 53 7.51 -2.38 -11.21
N ASN A 54 7.99 -2.93 -10.10
CA ASN A 54 9.34 -2.75 -9.60
C ASN A 54 10.24 -4.00 -9.82
N CYS A 55 9.73 -5.01 -10.55
CA CYS A 55 10.50 -6.19 -10.88
C CYS A 55 11.60 -5.85 -11.90
N SER A 56 12.79 -6.41 -11.71
CA SER A 56 13.88 -6.27 -12.66
C SER A 56 13.82 -7.27 -13.82
N ASP A 57 12.87 -8.19 -13.80
CA ASP A 57 12.62 -9.17 -14.84
C ASP A 57 11.41 -8.71 -15.67
N GLU A 58 11.53 -8.72 -16.99
CA GLU A 58 10.46 -8.33 -17.94
C GLU A 58 9.37 -9.40 -18.12
N GLY A 59 9.24 -10.31 -17.16
CA GLY A 59 8.25 -11.38 -17.16
C GLY A 59 6.80 -10.92 -16.92
N ALA A 60 5.88 -11.89 -16.91
CA ALA A 60 4.44 -11.68 -16.72
C ALA A 60 4.05 -11.40 -15.26
N GLY A 61 4.89 -10.74 -14.48
CA GLY A 61 4.63 -10.38 -13.08
C GLY A 61 5.90 -10.39 -12.23
N PRO A 62 5.78 -10.35 -10.90
CA PRO A 62 6.95 -10.39 -10.04
C PRO A 62 7.65 -11.75 -10.14
N CYS A 63 8.94 -11.77 -10.48
CA CYS A 63 9.71 -13.02 -10.65
C CYS A 63 9.97 -13.77 -9.33
N GLY A 64 9.78 -13.14 -8.17
CA GLY A 64 10.01 -13.71 -6.84
C GLY A 64 11.49 -13.84 -6.44
N THR A 65 12.43 -13.75 -7.36
CA THR A 65 13.86 -14.02 -7.14
C THR A 65 14.75 -12.79 -7.13
N CYS A 66 14.39 -11.73 -7.84
CA CYS A 66 15.19 -10.50 -7.85
C CYS A 66 15.12 -9.78 -6.48
N ARG A 67 16.04 -8.86 -6.24
CA ARG A 67 16.12 -8.12 -4.98
C ARG A 67 14.83 -7.37 -4.68
N SER A 68 14.24 -6.71 -5.68
CA SER A 68 12.98 -5.98 -5.55
C SER A 68 11.85 -6.91 -5.12
N CYS A 69 11.65 -8.05 -5.78
CA CYS A 69 10.61 -9.01 -5.43
C CYS A 69 10.80 -9.58 -4.02
N ARG A 70 12.04 -9.91 -3.61
CA ARG A 70 12.30 -10.39 -2.24
C ARG A 70 11.96 -9.36 -1.16
N LEU A 71 12.29 -8.08 -1.39
CA LEU A 71 11.90 -7.01 -0.47
C LEU A 71 10.39 -6.77 -0.47
N SER A 72 9.75 -6.83 -1.63
CA SER A 72 8.29 -6.69 -1.76
C SER A 72 7.55 -7.80 -1.02
N ALA A 73 8.01 -9.05 -1.15
CA ALA A 73 7.44 -10.20 -0.44
C ALA A 73 7.50 -10.07 1.09
N ARG A 74 8.47 -9.31 1.59
CA ARG A 74 8.67 -9.03 3.02
C ARG A 74 8.09 -7.68 3.46
N LEU A 75 7.39 -6.93 2.60
CA LEU A 75 6.91 -5.58 2.88
C LEU A 75 8.03 -4.59 3.28
N GLU A 76 9.22 -4.76 2.70
CA GLU A 76 10.44 -3.98 3.01
C GLU A 76 10.92 -3.13 1.82
N HIS A 77 10.21 -3.17 0.69
CA HIS A 77 10.61 -2.44 -0.50
C HIS A 77 10.50 -0.92 -0.28
N PRO A 78 11.57 -0.13 -0.48
CA PRO A 78 11.57 1.30 -0.14
C PRO A 78 10.61 2.13 -0.99
N ASP A 79 10.26 1.65 -2.17
CA ASP A 79 9.37 2.35 -3.10
C ASP A 79 7.93 1.82 -3.08
N ILE A 80 7.61 0.80 -2.26
CA ILE A 80 6.26 0.28 -2.07
C ILE A 80 5.82 0.58 -0.64
N ASN A 81 4.88 1.49 -0.49
CA ASN A 81 4.43 1.96 0.81
C ASN A 81 2.96 1.63 1.00
N TRP A 82 2.65 0.77 1.95
CA TRP A 82 1.31 0.34 2.26
C TRP A 82 0.75 1.08 3.48
N PHE A 83 -0.37 1.79 3.29
CA PHE A 83 -1.14 2.49 4.29
C PHE A 83 -2.48 1.79 4.49
N PHE A 84 -2.92 1.70 5.72
CA PHE A 84 -4.17 1.05 6.13
C PHE A 84 -4.68 1.72 7.41
N PRO A 85 -5.95 1.48 7.81
CA PRO A 85 -6.50 2.06 9.03
C PRO A 85 -5.67 1.68 10.25
N LEU A 86 -5.44 2.65 11.12
CA LEU A 86 -4.70 2.49 12.37
C LEU A 86 -5.57 2.95 13.55
N PRO A 87 -5.33 2.45 14.76
CA PRO A 87 -5.98 2.98 15.94
C PRO A 87 -5.60 4.45 16.16
N ARG A 88 -6.52 5.22 16.77
CA ARG A 88 -6.29 6.64 17.02
C ARG A 88 -5.11 6.83 17.97
N PRO A 89 -4.07 7.59 17.58
CA PRO A 89 -2.93 7.84 18.45
C PRO A 89 -3.35 8.60 19.72
N LYS A 90 -2.98 8.06 20.88
CA LYS A 90 -3.25 8.70 22.16
C LYS A 90 -2.27 9.85 22.38
N ARG A 91 -2.75 11.02 22.87
CA ARG A 91 -1.95 12.16 23.36
C ARG A 91 -0.85 12.61 22.38
N ALA A 92 -1.23 13.12 21.22
CA ALA A 92 -0.29 13.81 20.33
C ALA A 92 -0.46 15.33 20.50
N SER A 93 0.61 16.03 20.87
CA SER A 93 0.66 17.50 20.90
C SER A 93 1.28 18.00 19.61
N GLY A 94 0.43 18.35 18.61
CA GLY A 94 0.86 18.90 17.34
C GLY A 94 1.06 17.91 16.20
N ALA A 95 1.06 18.43 14.98
CA ALA A 95 1.02 17.66 13.75
C ALA A 95 2.26 16.77 13.51
N GLN A 96 3.44 17.22 13.95
CA GLN A 96 4.68 16.46 13.79
C GLN A 96 4.68 15.20 14.66
N GLN A 97 4.29 15.35 15.93
CA GLN A 97 4.23 14.23 16.87
C GLN A 97 3.14 13.23 16.46
N LEU A 98 2.01 13.71 15.94
CA LEU A 98 0.96 12.86 15.41
C LEU A 98 1.47 12.01 14.22
N ARG A 99 2.18 12.64 13.28
CA ARG A 99 2.78 11.91 12.16
C ARG A 99 3.75 10.84 12.63
N GLN A 100 4.66 11.18 13.56
CA GLN A 100 5.62 10.21 14.07
C GLN A 100 4.94 9.02 14.72
N LYS A 101 3.96 9.25 15.59
CA LYS A 101 3.18 8.16 16.21
C LYS A 101 2.42 7.29 15.21
N LEU A 102 1.88 7.88 14.15
CA LEU A 102 1.23 7.10 13.08
C LEU A 102 2.23 6.24 12.32
N GLU A 103 3.44 6.74 12.06
CA GLU A 103 4.50 5.94 11.44
C GLU A 103 4.99 4.81 12.35
N ASP A 104 5.14 5.06 13.64
CA ASP A 104 5.52 4.03 14.62
C ASP A 104 4.44 2.92 14.69
N LEU A 105 3.16 3.30 14.74
CA LEU A 105 2.03 2.35 14.71
C LEU A 105 2.00 1.57 13.38
N ARG A 106 2.22 2.24 12.25
CA ARG A 106 2.27 1.58 10.94
C ARG A 106 3.43 0.59 10.86
N ALA A 107 4.60 0.97 11.37
CA ALA A 107 5.77 0.10 11.40
C ALA A 107 5.50 -1.16 12.24
N ALA A 108 4.96 -1.01 13.45
CA ALA A 108 4.58 -2.14 14.30
C ALA A 108 3.57 -3.07 13.62
N ALA A 109 2.52 -2.50 13.02
CA ALA A 109 1.50 -3.29 12.30
C ALA A 109 2.06 -3.98 11.05
N LEU A 110 3.07 -3.42 10.39
CA LEU A 110 3.77 -4.09 9.28
C LEU A 110 4.62 -5.27 9.78
N GLU A 111 5.25 -5.16 10.94
CA GLU A 111 5.98 -6.29 11.57
C GLU A 111 5.05 -7.47 11.88
N GLU A 112 3.87 -7.19 12.45
CA GLU A 112 2.85 -8.23 12.69
C GLU A 112 2.43 -8.92 11.39
N ARG A 113 2.20 -8.15 10.32
CA ARG A 113 1.87 -8.70 9.00
C ARG A 113 3.02 -9.52 8.40
N ARG A 114 4.26 -9.10 8.58
CA ARG A 114 5.44 -9.89 8.16
C ARG A 114 5.51 -11.24 8.87
N ALA A 115 5.23 -11.25 10.17
CA ALA A 115 5.22 -12.46 10.97
C ALA A 115 4.07 -13.42 10.58
N ASN A 116 2.92 -12.84 10.17
CA ASN A 116 1.75 -13.61 9.75
C ASN A 116 1.20 -13.10 8.41
N PRO A 117 1.62 -13.66 7.27
CA PRO A 117 1.13 -13.27 5.96
C PRO A 117 -0.37 -13.49 5.73
N LEU A 118 -1.04 -14.28 6.55
CA LEU A 118 -2.49 -14.49 6.55
C LEU A 118 -3.21 -13.60 7.57
N TYR A 119 -2.51 -12.62 8.14
CA TYR A 119 -3.08 -11.69 9.10
C TYR A 119 -4.38 -11.07 8.56
N LEU A 120 -5.44 -11.28 9.29
CA LEU A 120 -6.71 -10.60 9.08
C LEU A 120 -6.77 -9.45 10.08
N ASP A 121 -7.07 -8.25 9.59
CA ASP A 121 -7.30 -7.11 10.48
C ASP A 121 -8.48 -7.46 11.39
N GLU A 122 -8.22 -7.83 12.64
CA GLU A 122 -9.26 -7.93 13.65
C GLU A 122 -9.77 -6.53 13.95
N GLU A 123 -11.07 -6.33 13.77
CA GLU A 123 -11.72 -5.02 13.97
C GLU A 123 -11.90 -4.72 15.46
N GLU A 124 -10.84 -4.72 16.25
CA GLU A 124 -10.88 -4.27 17.63
C GLU A 124 -10.72 -2.74 17.70
N GLY A 125 -11.82 -2.04 17.89
CA GLY A 125 -11.85 -0.61 18.16
C GLY A 125 -11.97 0.29 16.92
N ALA A 126 -12.06 1.59 17.17
CA ALA A 126 -12.15 2.59 16.11
C ALA A 126 -10.80 2.81 15.43
N THR A 127 -10.68 2.33 14.20
CA THR A 127 -9.51 2.55 13.34
C THR A 127 -9.85 3.52 12.21
N GLY A 128 -8.84 4.24 11.70
CA GLY A 128 -9.03 5.17 10.59
C GLY A 128 -7.73 5.54 9.89
N ILE A 129 -7.84 6.15 8.72
CA ILE A 129 -6.71 6.76 8.03
C ILE A 129 -6.74 8.26 8.34
N TYR A 130 -5.76 8.73 9.07
CA TYR A 130 -5.69 10.10 9.57
C TYR A 130 -4.89 11.01 8.63
N VAL A 131 -5.16 12.30 8.69
CA VAL A 131 -4.50 13.33 7.85
C VAL A 131 -2.96 13.27 7.93
N GLY A 132 -2.40 12.89 9.08
CA GLY A 132 -0.97 12.68 9.25
C GLY A 132 -0.39 11.61 8.32
N ALA A 133 -1.12 10.53 8.04
CA ALA A 133 -0.74 9.50 7.08
C ALA A 133 -0.74 10.07 5.65
N VAL A 134 -1.75 10.87 5.28
CA VAL A 134 -1.82 11.50 3.96
C VAL A 134 -0.68 12.50 3.75
N HIS A 135 -0.29 13.25 4.77
CA HIS A 135 0.90 14.12 4.71
C HIS A 135 2.18 13.30 4.50
N THR A 136 2.29 12.11 5.08
CA THR A 136 3.41 11.19 4.80
C THR A 136 3.37 10.70 3.36
N MET A 137 2.19 10.30 2.85
CA MET A 137 2.01 9.89 1.45
C MET A 137 2.48 11.00 0.49
N ARG A 138 2.03 12.24 0.71
CA ARG A 138 2.43 13.40 -0.09
C ARG A 138 3.94 13.60 -0.11
N ARG A 139 4.58 13.53 1.05
CA ARG A 139 6.04 13.66 1.17
C ARG A 139 6.78 12.51 0.46
N LEU A 140 6.24 11.30 0.49
CA LEU A 140 6.82 10.16 -0.23
C LEU A 140 6.63 10.30 -1.74
N ALA A 141 5.47 10.76 -2.19
CA ALA A 141 5.17 10.98 -3.60
C ALA A 141 6.11 12.02 -4.24
N GLN A 142 6.55 13.03 -3.48
CA GLN A 142 7.51 14.05 -3.92
C GLN A 142 8.96 13.56 -4.08
N LYS A 143 9.26 12.33 -3.63
CA LYS A 143 10.61 11.76 -3.72
C LYS A 143 10.71 10.83 -4.92
N SER A 144 11.80 10.92 -5.66
CA SER A 144 12.13 9.93 -6.67
C SER A 144 12.19 8.52 -6.09
N PRO A 145 11.88 7.48 -6.87
CA PRO A 145 12.09 6.10 -6.45
C PRO A 145 13.55 5.87 -6.02
N ALA A 146 13.75 5.06 -4.98
CA ALA A 146 15.07 4.78 -4.44
C ALA A 146 15.74 3.56 -5.09
N MET A 147 14.94 2.64 -5.62
CA MET A 147 15.44 1.35 -6.09
C MET A 147 14.77 0.87 -7.39
N GLY A 148 13.45 1.00 -7.49
CA GLY A 148 12.67 0.57 -8.64
C GLY A 148 12.38 1.70 -9.64
N PRO A 149 11.69 1.40 -10.74
CA PRO A 149 11.25 2.43 -11.70
C PRO A 149 10.05 3.24 -11.19
N ALA A 150 9.29 2.74 -10.21
CA ALA A 150 8.07 3.38 -9.75
C ALA A 150 7.95 3.42 -8.21
N LYS A 151 7.48 4.56 -7.70
CA LYS A 151 7.05 4.67 -6.31
C LYS A 151 5.55 4.40 -6.22
N VAL A 152 5.17 3.43 -5.39
CA VAL A 152 3.79 2.98 -5.26
C VAL A 152 3.28 3.23 -3.84
N LEU A 153 2.15 3.92 -3.74
CA LEU A 153 1.43 4.13 -2.50
C LEU A 153 0.15 3.28 -2.54
N ILE A 154 0.03 2.33 -1.64
CA ILE A 154 -1.14 1.45 -1.53
C ILE A 154 -1.96 1.91 -0.34
N ILE A 155 -3.25 2.13 -0.56
CA ILE A 155 -4.20 2.50 0.49
C ILE A 155 -5.19 1.34 0.65
N GLY A 156 -5.01 0.55 1.70
CA GLY A 156 -5.93 -0.51 2.06
C GLY A 156 -7.12 0.04 2.85
N ARG A 157 -8.33 -0.47 2.58
CA ARG A 157 -9.57 -0.04 3.25
C ARG A 157 -9.78 1.48 3.15
N ALA A 158 -9.73 2.02 1.93
CA ALA A 158 -9.84 3.46 1.67
C ALA A 158 -11.16 4.07 2.20
N GLU A 159 -12.19 3.27 2.43
CA GLU A 159 -13.43 3.66 3.12
C GLU A 159 -13.20 4.24 4.52
N ALA A 160 -12.10 3.88 5.18
CA ALA A 160 -11.73 4.43 6.49
C ALA A 160 -11.20 5.88 6.45
N LEU A 161 -11.13 6.50 5.28
CA LEU A 161 -10.91 7.94 5.11
C LEU A 161 -12.16 8.78 5.37
N THR A 162 -13.35 8.15 5.40
CA THR A 162 -14.63 8.85 5.55
C THR A 162 -14.89 9.29 7.00
N PRO A 163 -15.75 10.34 7.22
CA PRO A 163 -16.16 10.75 8.56
C PRO A 163 -16.81 9.61 9.34
N GLY A 164 -16.39 9.45 10.60
CA GLY A 164 -16.85 8.37 11.46
C GLY A 164 -15.78 7.32 11.74
N LEU A 165 -14.96 6.98 10.75
CA LEU A 165 -13.83 6.07 10.89
C LEU A 165 -12.47 6.77 10.69
N GLY A 166 -12.45 7.90 10.01
CA GLY A 166 -11.26 8.73 9.76
C GLY A 166 -11.52 10.20 10.07
N SER A 167 -10.81 11.10 9.39
CA SER A 167 -11.06 12.54 9.47
C SER A 167 -11.42 13.11 8.10
N PRO A 168 -12.39 14.05 8.00
CA PRO A 168 -12.72 14.71 6.73
C PRO A 168 -11.50 15.34 6.05
N GLU A 169 -10.57 15.84 6.87
CA GLU A 169 -9.33 16.44 6.40
C GLU A 169 -8.43 15.42 5.67
N ALA A 170 -8.45 14.14 6.09
CA ALA A 170 -7.69 13.09 5.44
C ALA A 170 -8.19 12.81 4.02
N ALA A 171 -9.51 12.69 3.84
CA ALA A 171 -10.12 12.51 2.53
C ALA A 171 -9.82 13.68 1.59
N ASN A 172 -10.03 14.92 2.06
CA ASN A 172 -9.77 16.14 1.29
C ASN A 172 -8.28 16.30 0.92
N ALA A 173 -7.38 15.95 1.83
CA ALA A 173 -5.95 15.98 1.57
C ALA A 173 -5.52 14.94 0.54
N LEU A 174 -6.14 13.74 0.56
CA LEU A 174 -5.88 12.70 -0.43
C LEU A 174 -6.42 13.09 -1.81
N LEU A 175 -7.62 13.66 -1.91
CA LEU A 175 -8.16 14.15 -3.17
C LEU A 175 -7.21 15.14 -3.84
N LYS A 176 -6.69 16.11 -3.10
CA LYS A 176 -5.68 17.05 -3.62
C LYS A 176 -4.41 16.37 -4.12
N LEU A 177 -3.97 15.29 -3.46
CA LEU A 177 -2.81 14.53 -3.91
C LEU A 177 -3.08 13.75 -5.20
N LEU A 178 -4.32 13.28 -5.41
CA LEU A 178 -4.73 12.57 -6.61
C LEU A 178 -4.98 13.50 -7.80
N GLU A 179 -5.49 14.71 -7.56
CA GLU A 179 -5.75 15.72 -8.58
C GLU A 179 -4.47 16.39 -9.08
N GLU A 180 -3.54 16.67 -8.17
CA GLU A 180 -2.26 17.31 -8.44
C GLU A 180 -1.10 16.44 -7.93
N PRO A 181 -0.82 15.33 -8.60
CA PRO A 181 0.31 14.49 -8.22
C PRO A 181 1.64 15.22 -8.45
N PRO A 182 2.57 15.13 -7.51
CA PRO A 182 3.87 15.80 -7.59
C PRO A 182 4.80 15.22 -8.64
#